data_8ddc169ffe5c2b60cb1b415d164a5582
#
_entry.id   8ddc169ffe5c2b60cb1b415d164a5582
#
_cell.length_a   1.000
_cell.length_b   1.000
_cell.length_c   1.000
_cell.angle_alpha   90.00
_cell.angle_beta   90.00
_cell.angle_gamma   90.00
#
_symmetry.space_group_name_H-M   'P 1'
#
loop_
_entity.id
_entity.type
_entity.pdbx_description
1 polymer ?
#
loop_
_entity_poly.entity_id
_entity_poly.type
_entity_poly.pdbx_seq_one_letter_code
_entity_poly.pdbx_strand_id
1 'polypeptide(L)'
;MKKRFFTSESVTEGHPDKVCDQIADAILDDIFAEDTSARVAVEVCATTGMVMVFGEVTTKHYCDIPSIVRGVIKDVGYNDSSLGFDYKTCAVLSSIDEQSPDIAMGVNDATDGDGKDDYDRTGAGDQGMMFGYACDETESLMPLPITLAHALTKRLTDVRKSGELEWLRPDGKAQVTVEYIDDIPERVDTIVVSCQHSENVSMDELEAEIIDKVISYAIPQEYIDDDTKIYINPTGRFVIGGPAGDSGVTGRKIIVDTYGGFCPHGGGAFSGKDPTKVDRSASYMARYICKNLVAAGVCKRAELQVAYAIGMAHPVSVYVNTFGTGVIDDDSLAKVVREVFDLRPKAIIDHLHLAAPIYRMTSNYGHFGKEGFSWEETDMIEEVKQAVEKYKF
;
A
#
# COMPACT_ATOMS: atom_id res chain seq x y z
N MET A 1 17.74 -24.08 16.88
CA MET A 1 16.78 -23.69 15.82
C MET A 1 15.55 -23.09 16.47
N LYS A 2 15.29 -21.81 16.23
CA LYS A 2 14.10 -21.09 16.71
C LYS A 2 13.05 -21.14 15.60
N LYS A 3 11.96 -21.87 15.85
CA LYS A 3 10.83 -21.97 14.93
C LYS A 3 9.81 -20.90 15.27
N ARG A 4 9.29 -20.19 14.25
CA ARG A 4 8.14 -19.26 14.38
C ARG A 4 7.26 -19.30 13.14
N PHE A 5 6.01 -18.92 13.31
CA PHE A 5 5.08 -18.71 12.22
C PHE A 5 4.75 -17.23 12.09
N PHE A 6 4.62 -16.76 10.86
CA PHE A 6 4.17 -15.41 10.60
C PHE A 6 3.11 -15.39 9.51
N THR A 7 2.07 -14.61 9.72
CA THR A 7 0.90 -14.57 8.85
C THR A 7 0.68 -13.17 8.30
N SER A 8 0.46 -13.06 6.99
CA SER A 8 -0.01 -11.86 6.35
C SER A 8 -1.28 -12.12 5.55
N GLU A 9 -2.09 -11.09 5.36
CA GLU A 9 -3.29 -11.14 4.55
C GLU A 9 -3.27 -10.11 3.43
N SER A 10 -4.03 -10.36 2.38
CA SER A 10 -4.31 -9.43 1.30
C SER A 10 -5.75 -9.56 0.83
N VAL A 11 -6.21 -8.57 0.08
CA VAL A 11 -7.58 -8.55 -0.47
C VAL A 11 -7.56 -8.21 -1.96
N THR A 12 -8.61 -8.64 -2.68
CA THR A 12 -8.76 -8.31 -4.10
C THR A 12 -9.15 -6.85 -4.30
N GLU A 13 -9.07 -6.37 -5.55
CA GLU A 13 -9.52 -5.03 -5.94
C GLU A 13 -11.00 -4.77 -5.66
N GLY A 14 -11.82 -5.84 -5.58
CA GLY A 14 -13.26 -5.78 -5.31
C GLY A 14 -13.64 -5.80 -3.84
N HIS A 15 -12.68 -5.93 -2.93
CA HIS A 15 -12.96 -5.78 -1.50
C HIS A 15 -13.49 -4.36 -1.21
N PRO A 16 -14.54 -4.21 -0.37
CA PRO A 16 -15.20 -2.91 -0.17
C PRO A 16 -14.25 -1.76 0.21
N ASP A 17 -13.32 -1.98 1.13
CA ASP A 17 -12.33 -0.97 1.52
C ASP A 17 -11.42 -0.61 0.33
N LYS A 18 -11.02 -1.60 -0.49
CA LYS A 18 -10.15 -1.34 -1.65
C LYS A 18 -10.88 -0.68 -2.80
N VAL A 19 -12.17 -0.89 -2.96
CA VAL A 19 -13.00 -0.09 -3.88
C VAL A 19 -12.98 1.38 -3.47
N CYS A 20 -13.09 1.67 -2.16
CA CYS A 20 -13.01 3.04 -1.64
C CYS A 20 -11.63 3.66 -1.88
N ASP A 21 -10.55 2.93 -1.59
CA ASP A 21 -9.18 3.40 -1.84
C ASP A 21 -8.94 3.71 -3.32
N GLN A 22 -9.39 2.85 -4.23
CA GLN A 22 -9.28 3.07 -5.68
C GLN A 22 -10.07 4.30 -6.16
N ILE A 23 -11.24 4.55 -5.60
CA ILE A 23 -12.05 5.73 -5.93
C ILE A 23 -11.33 6.99 -5.46
N ALA A 24 -10.83 7.02 -4.22
CA ALA A 24 -10.13 8.16 -3.66
C ALA A 24 -8.87 8.50 -4.46
N ASP A 25 -8.07 7.50 -4.83
CA ASP A 25 -6.88 7.70 -5.64
C ASP A 25 -7.17 8.00 -7.12
N ALA A 26 -8.29 7.52 -7.67
CA ALA A 26 -8.71 7.91 -9.03
C ALA A 26 -9.14 9.38 -9.10
N ILE A 27 -9.76 9.91 -8.04
CA ILE A 27 -10.10 11.33 -7.92
C ILE A 27 -8.80 12.16 -7.81
N LEU A 28 -7.84 11.71 -7.01
CA LEU A 28 -6.53 12.36 -6.90
C LEU A 28 -5.80 12.40 -8.25
N ASP A 29 -5.80 11.29 -9.00
CA ASP A 29 -5.15 11.22 -10.31
C ASP A 29 -5.82 12.13 -11.35
N ASP A 30 -7.15 12.21 -11.38
CA ASP A 30 -7.90 13.12 -12.24
C ASP A 30 -7.52 14.59 -11.98
N ILE A 31 -7.42 14.96 -10.71
CA ILE A 31 -7.00 16.31 -10.31
C ILE A 31 -5.54 16.56 -10.68
N PHE A 32 -4.63 15.62 -10.41
CA PHE A 32 -3.18 15.78 -10.65
C PHE A 32 -2.81 15.76 -12.13
N ALA A 33 -3.64 15.19 -12.98
CA ALA A 33 -3.46 15.27 -14.43
C ALA A 33 -3.51 16.72 -14.95
N GLU A 34 -4.27 17.61 -14.28
CA GLU A 34 -4.50 18.99 -14.70
C GLU A 34 -3.93 20.03 -13.71
N ASP A 35 -3.82 19.68 -12.40
CA ASP A 35 -3.34 20.59 -11.35
C ASP A 35 -2.46 19.85 -10.33
N THR A 36 -1.16 19.77 -10.60
CA THR A 36 -0.17 19.14 -9.70
C THR A 36 0.08 19.95 -8.42
N SER A 37 -0.44 21.18 -8.33
CA SER A 37 -0.35 22.04 -7.14
C SER A 37 -1.53 21.86 -6.18
N ALA A 38 -2.53 21.07 -6.56
CA ALA A 38 -3.73 20.82 -5.77
C ALA A 38 -3.43 20.26 -4.37
N ARG A 39 -4.34 20.56 -3.45
CA ARG A 39 -4.37 19.94 -2.12
C ARG A 39 -5.58 19.04 -2.05
N VAL A 40 -5.35 17.78 -1.76
CA VAL A 40 -6.37 16.72 -1.81
C VAL A 40 -6.30 15.87 -0.56
N ALA A 41 -7.42 15.75 0.13
CA ALA A 41 -7.64 14.85 1.24
C ALA A 41 -9.07 14.28 1.08
N VAL A 42 -9.22 13.24 0.26
CA VAL A 42 -10.51 12.64 -0.09
C VAL A 42 -10.68 11.32 0.63
N GLU A 43 -11.81 11.18 1.29
CA GLU A 43 -12.27 9.96 1.92
C GLU A 43 -13.50 9.42 1.19
N VAL A 44 -13.64 8.10 1.18
CA VAL A 44 -14.74 7.41 0.51
C VAL A 44 -15.32 6.37 1.42
N CYS A 45 -16.64 6.27 1.48
CA CYS A 45 -17.29 5.09 2.04
C CYS A 45 -18.29 4.50 1.03
N ALA A 46 -18.43 3.18 1.07
CA ALA A 46 -19.33 2.42 0.21
C ALA A 46 -20.13 1.41 1.02
N THR A 47 -21.41 1.26 0.67
CA THR A 47 -22.30 0.26 1.26
C THR A 47 -23.32 -0.16 0.20
N THR A 48 -24.31 -0.99 0.57
CA THR A 48 -25.36 -1.44 -0.36
C THR A 48 -25.96 -0.28 -1.14
N GLY A 49 -25.73 -0.27 -2.46
CA GLY A 49 -26.31 0.68 -3.39
C GLY A 49 -25.86 2.15 -3.25
N MET A 50 -24.82 2.45 -2.49
CA MET A 50 -24.37 3.82 -2.25
C MET A 50 -22.85 3.95 -2.14
N VAL A 51 -22.32 5.04 -2.69
CA VAL A 51 -20.96 5.56 -2.44
C VAL A 51 -21.09 7.01 -1.99
N MET A 52 -20.36 7.38 -0.94
CA MET A 52 -20.20 8.75 -0.49
C MET A 52 -18.73 9.15 -0.55
N VAL A 53 -18.45 10.27 -1.20
CA VAL A 53 -17.13 10.91 -1.31
C VAL A 53 -17.18 12.19 -0.50
N PHE A 54 -16.20 12.37 0.41
CA PHE A 54 -16.15 13.56 1.27
C PHE A 54 -14.71 13.93 1.59
N GLY A 55 -14.48 15.09 2.13
CA GLY A 55 -13.15 15.60 2.49
C GLY A 55 -12.88 16.98 1.96
N GLU A 56 -11.60 17.34 1.83
CA GLU A 56 -11.15 18.68 1.46
C GLU A 56 -10.32 18.64 0.18
N VAL A 57 -10.68 19.49 -0.79
CA VAL A 57 -9.98 19.64 -2.06
C VAL A 57 -9.85 21.12 -2.40
N THR A 58 -8.59 21.56 -2.63
CA THR A 58 -8.31 22.87 -3.20
C THR A 58 -7.62 22.67 -4.53
N THR A 59 -8.33 22.96 -5.62
CA THR A 59 -7.83 22.80 -6.99
C THR A 59 -8.48 23.81 -7.93
N LYS A 60 -7.87 24.02 -9.10
CA LYS A 60 -8.44 24.79 -10.21
C LYS A 60 -9.16 23.90 -11.24
N HIS A 61 -9.02 22.58 -11.10
CA HIS A 61 -9.62 21.60 -11.99
C HIS A 61 -11.05 21.26 -11.56
N TYR A 62 -11.95 21.10 -12.53
CA TYR A 62 -13.29 20.56 -12.29
C TYR A 62 -13.25 19.03 -12.38
N CYS A 63 -13.42 18.37 -11.25
CA CYS A 63 -13.44 16.92 -11.15
C CYS A 63 -14.88 16.38 -11.23
N ASP A 64 -15.19 15.55 -12.23
CA ASP A 64 -16.49 14.85 -12.34
C ASP A 64 -16.51 13.60 -11.46
N ILE A 65 -16.65 13.80 -10.14
CA ILE A 65 -16.65 12.74 -9.13
C ILE A 65 -17.63 11.61 -9.47
N PRO A 66 -18.91 11.85 -9.85
CA PRO A 66 -19.83 10.77 -10.20
C PRO A 66 -19.34 9.89 -11.34
N SER A 67 -18.75 10.46 -12.37
CA SER A 67 -18.21 9.71 -13.51
C SER A 67 -17.01 8.87 -13.11
N ILE A 68 -16.09 9.41 -12.31
CA ILE A 68 -14.91 8.70 -11.80
C ILE A 68 -15.33 7.51 -10.93
N VAL A 69 -16.21 7.74 -9.95
CA VAL A 69 -16.74 6.69 -9.07
C VAL A 69 -17.33 5.54 -9.87
N ARG A 70 -18.21 5.85 -10.83
CA ARG A 70 -18.83 4.82 -11.69
C ARG A 70 -17.83 4.10 -12.57
N GLY A 71 -16.84 4.81 -13.09
CA GLY A 71 -15.73 4.24 -13.85
C GLY A 71 -14.96 3.19 -13.03
N VAL A 72 -14.55 3.53 -11.82
CA VAL A 72 -13.84 2.60 -10.92
C VAL A 72 -14.68 1.37 -10.58
N ILE A 73 -15.94 1.55 -10.18
CA ILE A 73 -16.86 0.45 -9.84
C ILE A 73 -17.02 -0.51 -11.03
N LYS A 74 -17.16 0.04 -12.25
CA LYS A 74 -17.25 -0.73 -13.50
C LYS A 74 -15.97 -1.54 -13.77
N ASP A 75 -14.80 -0.90 -13.66
CA ASP A 75 -13.49 -1.53 -13.93
C ASP A 75 -13.18 -2.66 -12.95
N VAL A 76 -13.57 -2.51 -11.69
CA VAL A 76 -13.49 -3.54 -10.65
C VAL A 76 -14.40 -4.74 -10.97
N GLY A 77 -15.47 -4.54 -11.75
CA GLY A 77 -16.36 -5.61 -12.19
C GLY A 77 -17.70 -5.66 -11.47
N TYR A 78 -18.09 -4.63 -10.73
CA TYR A 78 -19.45 -4.48 -10.22
C TYR A 78 -20.35 -3.87 -11.31
N ASN A 79 -20.73 -4.70 -12.28
CA ASN A 79 -21.43 -4.32 -13.50
C ASN A 79 -22.80 -5.00 -13.66
N ASP A 80 -23.23 -5.74 -12.65
CA ASP A 80 -24.50 -6.46 -12.60
C ASP A 80 -25.25 -6.15 -11.29
N SER A 81 -26.50 -5.69 -11.42
CA SER A 81 -27.35 -5.35 -10.27
C SER A 81 -27.68 -6.54 -9.36
N SER A 82 -27.56 -7.78 -9.85
CA SER A 82 -27.72 -8.99 -9.05
C SER A 82 -26.67 -9.11 -7.94
N LEU A 83 -25.53 -8.40 -8.05
CA LEU A 83 -24.49 -8.32 -7.04
C LEU A 83 -24.88 -7.43 -5.84
N GLY A 84 -26.05 -6.74 -5.91
CA GLY A 84 -26.50 -5.79 -4.88
C GLY A 84 -25.73 -4.48 -4.83
N PHE A 85 -24.75 -4.32 -5.72
CA PHE A 85 -23.94 -3.10 -5.92
C PHE A 85 -23.47 -3.06 -7.38
N ASP A 86 -23.79 -1.99 -8.11
CA ASP A 86 -23.37 -1.85 -9.49
C ASP A 86 -23.19 -0.37 -9.89
N TYR A 87 -22.33 -0.14 -10.89
CA TYR A 87 -21.92 1.20 -11.31
C TYR A 87 -23.04 2.05 -11.90
N LYS A 88 -24.13 1.46 -12.43
CA LYS A 88 -25.23 2.18 -13.07
C LYS A 88 -26.24 2.70 -12.04
N THR A 89 -26.56 1.87 -11.04
CA THR A 89 -27.69 2.08 -10.13
C THR A 89 -27.29 2.59 -8.76
N CYS A 90 -26.01 2.46 -8.34
CA CYS A 90 -25.57 2.98 -7.05
C CYS A 90 -25.77 4.50 -6.96
N ALA A 91 -26.21 4.98 -5.80
CA ALA A 91 -26.20 6.41 -5.49
C ALA A 91 -24.76 6.89 -5.29
N VAL A 92 -24.42 8.03 -5.87
CA VAL A 92 -23.15 8.71 -5.63
C VAL A 92 -23.44 10.03 -4.98
N LEU A 93 -22.98 10.20 -3.75
CA LEU A 93 -23.10 11.43 -2.97
C LEU A 93 -21.71 12.06 -2.81
N SER A 94 -21.63 13.38 -2.76
CA SER A 94 -20.38 14.10 -2.50
C SER A 94 -20.59 15.25 -1.52
N SER A 95 -19.60 15.44 -0.62
CA SER A 95 -19.50 16.57 0.30
C SER A 95 -18.03 16.96 0.40
N ILE A 96 -17.61 17.85 -0.49
CA ILE A 96 -16.22 18.31 -0.61
C ILE A 96 -16.17 19.78 -0.25
N ASP A 97 -15.30 20.12 0.70
CA ASP A 97 -15.02 21.49 1.11
C ASP A 97 -13.61 21.93 0.65
N GLU A 98 -13.29 23.21 0.76
CA GLU A 98 -11.93 23.72 0.56
C GLU A 98 -11.07 23.43 1.80
N GLN A 99 -9.75 23.25 1.61
CA GLN A 99 -8.82 23.09 2.71
C GLN A 99 -8.85 24.33 3.63
N SER A 100 -8.82 24.10 4.97
CA SER A 100 -8.74 25.16 5.97
C SER A 100 -7.54 26.09 5.71
N PRO A 101 -7.76 27.44 5.72
CA PRO A 101 -6.67 28.41 5.59
C PRO A 101 -5.61 28.28 6.70
N ASP A 102 -6.01 27.84 7.90
CA ASP A 102 -5.10 27.70 9.04
C ASP A 102 -4.10 26.55 8.82
N ILE A 103 -4.55 25.44 8.21
CA ILE A 103 -3.67 24.33 7.82
C ILE A 103 -2.71 24.78 6.69
N ALA A 104 -3.24 25.50 5.71
CA ALA A 104 -2.45 25.95 4.54
C ALA A 104 -1.29 26.86 4.94
N MET A 105 -1.43 27.70 5.97
CA MET A 105 -0.34 28.59 6.43
C MET A 105 0.88 27.81 6.92
N GLY A 106 0.71 26.77 7.73
CA GLY A 106 1.83 25.98 8.26
C GLY A 106 2.51 25.10 7.22
N VAL A 107 1.80 24.71 6.16
CA VAL A 107 2.34 23.86 5.09
C VAL A 107 3.13 24.68 4.05
N ASN A 108 2.66 25.89 3.74
CA ASN A 108 3.25 26.73 2.70
C ASN A 108 4.45 27.56 3.17
N ASP A 109 4.67 27.70 4.47
CA ASP A 109 5.78 28.50 5.05
C ASP A 109 6.25 27.80 6.34
N ALA A 110 7.23 26.91 6.20
CA ALA A 110 7.74 26.10 7.31
C ALA A 110 8.39 26.96 8.38
N THR A 111 8.17 26.59 9.64
CA THR A 111 8.58 27.36 10.81
C THR A 111 10.04 27.11 11.23
N ASP A 112 10.66 26.03 10.80
CA ASP A 112 12.02 25.60 11.12
C ASP A 112 13.00 25.74 9.95
N GLY A 113 12.53 26.25 8.81
CA GLY A 113 13.39 26.51 7.64
C GLY A 113 14.44 27.56 7.97
N ASP A 114 15.72 27.29 7.64
CA ASP A 114 16.80 28.24 7.79
C ASP A 114 16.97 29.17 6.56
N GLY A 115 16.09 29.02 5.57
CA GLY A 115 16.00 29.81 4.37
C GLY A 115 17.15 29.60 3.36
N LYS A 116 17.90 28.51 3.49
CA LYS A 116 19.04 28.21 2.62
C LYS A 116 18.64 27.80 1.21
N ASP A 117 17.51 27.09 1.09
CA ASP A 117 17.00 26.66 -0.21
C ASP A 117 15.46 26.59 -0.24
N ASP A 118 14.87 26.28 -1.41
CA ASP A 118 13.42 26.21 -1.59
C ASP A 118 12.77 25.03 -0.85
N TYR A 119 13.52 23.99 -0.50
CA TYR A 119 13.01 22.84 0.25
C TYR A 119 12.71 23.17 1.72
N ASP A 120 13.35 24.21 2.27
CA ASP A 120 13.09 24.70 3.62
C ASP A 120 11.76 25.44 3.77
N ARG A 121 11.06 25.74 2.67
CA ARG A 121 9.81 26.53 2.71
C ARG A 121 8.59 25.68 2.98
N THR A 122 8.59 24.40 2.54
CA THR A 122 7.43 23.54 2.66
C THR A 122 7.52 22.71 3.93
N GLY A 123 6.62 22.99 4.88
CA GLY A 123 6.47 22.19 6.09
C GLY A 123 5.66 20.92 5.86
N ALA A 124 5.79 19.97 6.77
CA ALA A 124 4.94 18.78 6.80
C ALA A 124 3.46 19.14 6.96
N GLY A 125 2.59 18.52 6.17
CA GLY A 125 1.15 18.78 6.16
C GLY A 125 0.43 18.32 7.43
N ASP A 126 1.07 17.48 8.23
CA ASP A 126 0.58 17.00 9.52
C ASP A 126 1.75 16.56 10.40
N GLN A 127 1.50 16.34 11.67
CA GLN A 127 2.36 15.56 12.54
C GLN A 127 2.17 14.07 12.25
N GLY A 128 3.18 13.25 12.53
CA GLY A 128 3.04 11.80 12.42
C GLY A 128 4.36 11.08 12.48
N MET A 129 4.28 9.74 12.50
CA MET A 129 5.41 8.84 12.36
C MET A 129 5.16 7.89 11.19
N MET A 130 6.15 7.72 10.34
CA MET A 130 6.08 6.88 9.16
C MET A 130 7.15 5.82 9.23
N PHE A 131 6.85 4.65 8.69
CA PHE A 131 7.76 3.50 8.73
C PHE A 131 8.10 3.03 7.32
N GLY A 132 9.36 2.66 7.14
CA GLY A 132 9.86 1.91 6.00
C GLY A 132 10.42 0.57 6.43
N TYR A 133 10.38 -0.40 5.53
CA TYR A 133 10.96 -1.72 5.74
C TYR A 133 11.47 -2.32 4.43
N ALA A 134 12.52 -3.11 4.53
CA ALA A 134 13.00 -4.01 3.48
C ALA A 134 13.72 -5.21 4.11
N CYS A 135 13.69 -6.35 3.43
CA CYS A 135 14.42 -7.55 3.82
C CYS A 135 14.82 -8.35 2.57
N ASP A 136 15.80 -9.26 2.74
CA ASP A 136 16.35 -10.10 1.67
C ASP A 136 15.57 -11.40 1.43
N GLU A 137 14.26 -11.43 1.79
CA GLU A 137 13.42 -12.64 1.66
C GLU A 137 12.89 -12.86 0.24
N THR A 138 12.75 -11.80 -0.57
CA THR A 138 12.22 -11.85 -1.94
C THR A 138 13.00 -10.92 -2.87
N GLU A 139 12.90 -11.11 -4.17
CA GLU A 139 13.55 -10.25 -5.18
C GLU A 139 13.12 -8.77 -5.07
N SER A 140 11.87 -8.53 -4.69
CA SER A 140 11.35 -7.18 -4.44
C SER A 140 11.81 -6.57 -3.11
N LEU A 141 12.58 -7.32 -2.30
CA LEU A 141 13.01 -6.96 -0.96
C LEU A 141 11.84 -6.69 -0.01
N MET A 142 10.76 -7.47 -0.17
CA MET A 142 9.57 -7.48 0.66
C MET A 142 9.49 -8.77 1.49
N PRO A 143 8.77 -8.75 2.65
CA PRO A 143 8.51 -9.97 3.41
C PRO A 143 7.73 -11.01 2.59
N LEU A 144 8.14 -12.27 2.68
CA LEU A 144 7.55 -13.36 1.91
C LEU A 144 6.04 -13.54 2.15
N PRO A 145 5.50 -13.50 3.40
CA PRO A 145 4.07 -13.75 3.62
C PRO A 145 3.15 -12.77 2.91
N ILE A 146 3.47 -11.45 2.95
CA ILE A 146 2.64 -10.44 2.27
C ILE A 146 2.80 -10.52 0.76
N THR A 147 4.00 -10.84 0.26
CA THR A 147 4.25 -11.03 -1.18
C THR A 147 3.39 -12.15 -1.73
N LEU A 148 3.34 -13.29 -1.04
CA LEU A 148 2.51 -14.44 -1.43
C LEU A 148 1.00 -14.14 -1.30
N ALA A 149 0.58 -13.43 -0.25
CA ALA A 149 -0.82 -13.03 -0.09
C ALA A 149 -1.28 -12.08 -1.21
N HIS A 150 -0.43 -11.13 -1.63
CA HIS A 150 -0.70 -10.27 -2.78
C HIS A 150 -0.75 -11.06 -4.10
N ALA A 151 0.17 -12.00 -4.30
CA ALA A 151 0.18 -12.84 -5.50
C ALA A 151 -1.13 -13.64 -5.64
N LEU A 152 -1.65 -14.22 -4.54
CA LEU A 152 -2.92 -14.93 -4.53
C LEU A 152 -4.10 -14.03 -4.89
N THR A 153 -4.23 -12.86 -4.25
CA THR A 153 -5.35 -11.95 -4.49
C THR A 153 -5.29 -11.31 -5.87
N LYS A 154 -4.09 -11.03 -6.37
CA LYS A 154 -3.89 -10.58 -7.74
C LYS A 154 -4.29 -11.67 -8.74
N ARG A 155 -3.85 -12.92 -8.54
CA ARG A 155 -4.22 -14.04 -9.43
C ARG A 155 -5.72 -14.30 -9.44
N LEU A 156 -6.41 -14.21 -8.29
CA LEU A 156 -7.88 -14.24 -8.25
C LEU A 156 -8.50 -13.22 -9.19
N THR A 157 -8.00 -11.99 -9.18
CA THR A 157 -8.48 -10.93 -10.07
C THR A 157 -8.17 -11.22 -11.53
N ASP A 158 -6.95 -11.72 -11.83
CA ASP A 158 -6.53 -12.01 -13.20
C ASP A 158 -7.39 -13.11 -13.84
N VAL A 159 -7.65 -14.23 -13.13
CA VAL A 159 -8.50 -15.34 -13.64
C VAL A 159 -9.96 -14.94 -13.78
N ARG A 160 -10.45 -14.03 -12.93
CA ARG A 160 -11.79 -13.47 -13.04
C ARG A 160 -11.92 -12.57 -14.28
N LYS A 161 -10.98 -11.63 -14.45
CA LYS A 161 -11.03 -10.65 -15.55
C LYS A 161 -10.77 -11.28 -16.92
N SER A 162 -9.95 -12.32 -16.98
CA SER A 162 -9.73 -13.08 -18.22
C SER A 162 -10.92 -13.97 -18.59
N GLY A 163 -11.84 -14.24 -17.68
CA GLY A 163 -12.93 -15.20 -17.86
C GLY A 163 -12.51 -16.65 -17.70
N GLU A 164 -11.32 -16.92 -17.20
CA GLU A 164 -10.83 -18.29 -16.91
C GLU A 164 -11.67 -18.96 -15.81
N LEU A 165 -12.20 -18.18 -14.85
CA LEU A 165 -13.14 -18.60 -13.82
C LEU A 165 -14.39 -17.71 -13.90
N GLU A 166 -15.36 -18.07 -14.76
CA GLU A 166 -16.59 -17.28 -15.02
C GLU A 166 -17.49 -17.13 -13.80
N TRP A 167 -17.43 -18.07 -12.86
CA TRP A 167 -18.20 -18.05 -11.63
C TRP A 167 -17.61 -17.12 -10.56
N LEU A 168 -16.36 -16.69 -10.68
CA LEU A 168 -15.67 -15.84 -9.70
C LEU A 168 -16.20 -14.41 -9.73
N ARG A 169 -16.36 -13.81 -8.55
CA ARG A 169 -16.87 -12.45 -8.35
C ARG A 169 -15.77 -11.53 -7.78
N PRO A 170 -15.98 -10.18 -7.76
CA PRO A 170 -14.90 -9.23 -7.47
C PRO A 170 -14.29 -9.32 -6.07
N ASP A 171 -15.08 -9.64 -5.04
CA ASP A 171 -14.63 -9.64 -3.64
C ASP A 171 -13.88 -10.93 -3.28
N GLY A 172 -12.80 -10.76 -2.53
CA GLY A 172 -12.02 -11.89 -2.03
C GLY A 172 -10.87 -11.47 -1.13
N LYS A 173 -10.37 -12.45 -0.37
CA LYS A 173 -9.26 -12.31 0.57
C LYS A 173 -8.35 -13.53 0.47
N ALA A 174 -7.06 -13.33 0.75
CA ALA A 174 -6.13 -14.42 0.96
C ALA A 174 -5.27 -14.16 2.19
N GLN A 175 -4.91 -15.23 2.89
CA GLN A 175 -4.03 -15.21 4.04
C GLN A 175 -2.98 -16.30 3.86
N VAL A 176 -1.71 -15.97 4.12
CA VAL A 176 -0.60 -16.92 4.03
C VAL A 176 0.18 -16.92 5.34
N THR A 177 0.37 -18.11 5.90
CA THR A 177 1.22 -18.34 7.07
C THR A 177 2.50 -19.02 6.61
N VAL A 178 3.64 -18.38 6.86
CA VAL A 178 4.97 -18.90 6.55
C VAL A 178 5.64 -19.38 7.84
N GLU A 179 6.25 -20.56 7.79
CA GLU A 179 7.12 -21.08 8.82
C GLU A 179 8.53 -20.55 8.60
N TYR A 180 9.14 -20.05 9.68
CA TYR A 180 10.49 -19.54 9.72
C TYR A 180 11.36 -20.40 10.63
N ILE A 181 12.58 -20.70 10.20
CA ILE A 181 13.63 -21.34 11.00
C ILE A 181 14.80 -20.34 11.12
N ASP A 182 15.11 -19.92 12.35
CA ASP A 182 16.19 -18.96 12.64
C ASP A 182 16.06 -17.66 11.77
N ASP A 183 14.82 -17.16 11.64
CA ASP A 183 14.42 -15.98 10.88
C ASP A 183 14.56 -16.10 9.34
N ILE A 184 14.77 -17.29 8.81
CA ILE A 184 14.75 -17.60 7.37
C ILE A 184 13.41 -18.25 7.03
N PRO A 185 12.69 -17.81 5.97
CA PRO A 185 11.47 -18.47 5.54
C PRO A 185 11.79 -19.87 4.99
N GLU A 186 11.06 -20.88 5.46
CA GLU A 186 11.30 -22.29 5.13
C GLU A 186 10.20 -22.87 4.23
N ARG A 187 8.92 -22.71 4.63
CA ARG A 187 7.76 -23.27 3.94
C ARG A 187 6.49 -22.48 4.23
N VAL A 188 5.50 -22.67 3.41
CA VAL A 188 4.13 -22.21 3.68
C VAL A 188 3.40 -23.27 4.52
N ASP A 189 3.01 -22.90 5.74
CA ASP A 189 2.27 -23.76 6.64
C ASP A 189 0.77 -23.79 6.32
N THR A 190 0.20 -22.60 6.04
CA THR A 190 -1.25 -22.49 5.84
C THR A 190 -1.57 -21.44 4.78
N ILE A 191 -2.49 -21.78 3.89
CA ILE A 191 -3.10 -20.90 2.90
C ILE A 191 -4.60 -20.84 3.17
N VAL A 192 -5.16 -19.64 3.29
CA VAL A 192 -6.61 -19.43 3.36
C VAL A 192 -7.02 -18.54 2.20
N VAL A 193 -7.98 -18.97 1.39
CA VAL A 193 -8.58 -18.17 0.31
C VAL A 193 -10.07 -18.08 0.53
N SER A 194 -10.60 -16.86 0.57
CA SER A 194 -12.05 -16.61 0.57
C SER A 194 -12.38 -15.79 -0.66
N CYS A 195 -13.20 -16.33 -1.56
CA CYS A 195 -13.56 -15.67 -2.80
C CYS A 195 -15.06 -15.68 -3.03
N GLN A 196 -15.61 -14.54 -3.41
CA GLN A 196 -17.01 -14.39 -3.79
C GLN A 196 -17.28 -15.14 -5.10
N HIS A 197 -18.39 -15.85 -5.17
CA HIS A 197 -18.73 -16.70 -6.30
C HIS A 197 -20.21 -16.62 -6.71
N SER A 198 -20.53 -17.08 -7.92
CA SER A 198 -21.90 -17.25 -8.38
C SER A 198 -22.59 -18.42 -7.64
N GLU A 199 -23.93 -18.44 -7.67
CA GLU A 199 -24.71 -19.53 -7.05
C GLU A 199 -24.55 -20.88 -7.77
N ASN A 200 -24.04 -20.87 -9.00
CA ASN A 200 -24.08 -22.02 -9.92
C ASN A 200 -22.86 -22.94 -9.79
N VAL A 201 -21.79 -22.54 -9.11
CA VAL A 201 -20.60 -23.38 -8.89
C VAL A 201 -20.76 -24.24 -7.64
N SER A 202 -20.41 -25.51 -7.73
CA SER A 202 -20.34 -26.38 -6.55
C SER A 202 -19.09 -26.07 -5.71
N MET A 203 -19.13 -26.35 -4.41
CA MET A 203 -17.97 -26.10 -3.55
C MET A 203 -16.78 -26.98 -3.92
N ASP A 204 -17.01 -28.23 -4.33
CA ASP A 204 -15.94 -29.15 -4.77
C ASP A 204 -15.25 -28.66 -6.04
N GLU A 205 -16.01 -28.16 -7.02
CA GLU A 205 -15.48 -27.55 -8.24
C GLU A 205 -14.70 -26.27 -7.95
N LEU A 206 -15.25 -25.39 -7.12
CA LEU A 206 -14.62 -24.15 -6.68
C LEU A 206 -13.27 -24.44 -6.00
N GLU A 207 -13.24 -25.39 -5.06
CA GLU A 207 -12.02 -25.76 -4.35
C GLU A 207 -10.94 -26.28 -5.31
N ALA A 208 -11.31 -27.22 -6.19
CA ALA A 208 -10.39 -27.80 -7.16
C ALA A 208 -9.82 -26.74 -8.11
N GLU A 209 -10.66 -25.84 -8.64
CA GLU A 209 -10.23 -24.80 -9.57
C GLU A 209 -9.38 -23.70 -8.90
N ILE A 210 -9.66 -23.33 -7.64
CA ILE A 210 -8.80 -22.40 -6.89
C ILE A 210 -7.43 -22.99 -6.60
N ILE A 211 -7.35 -24.27 -6.25
CA ILE A 211 -6.06 -24.95 -6.07
C ILE A 211 -5.26 -24.94 -7.37
N ASP A 212 -5.88 -25.39 -8.47
CA ASP A 212 -5.23 -25.58 -9.77
C ASP A 212 -4.86 -24.23 -10.41
N LYS A 213 -5.78 -23.28 -10.49
CA LYS A 213 -5.63 -22.06 -11.28
C LYS A 213 -5.12 -20.84 -10.50
N VAL A 214 -5.22 -20.87 -9.18
CA VAL A 214 -4.81 -19.72 -8.34
C VAL A 214 -3.62 -20.08 -7.46
N ILE A 215 -3.73 -21.08 -6.59
CA ILE A 215 -2.69 -21.40 -5.61
C ILE A 215 -1.44 -21.93 -6.30
N SER A 216 -1.58 -22.92 -7.20
CA SER A 216 -0.45 -23.52 -7.92
C SER A 216 0.31 -22.51 -8.81
N TYR A 217 -0.36 -21.43 -9.22
CA TYR A 217 0.26 -20.35 -10.00
C TYR A 217 0.94 -19.30 -9.12
N ALA A 218 0.31 -18.93 -7.99
CA ALA A 218 0.74 -17.79 -7.17
C ALA A 218 1.78 -18.17 -6.11
N ILE A 219 1.81 -19.43 -5.66
CA ILE A 219 2.75 -19.89 -4.64
C ILE A 219 3.80 -20.79 -5.30
N PRO A 220 5.11 -20.43 -5.22
CA PRO A 220 6.17 -21.27 -5.74
C PRO A 220 6.17 -22.66 -5.09
N GLN A 221 6.37 -23.70 -5.90
CA GLN A 221 6.26 -25.10 -5.46
C GLN A 221 7.26 -25.48 -4.38
N GLU A 222 8.41 -24.82 -4.31
CA GLU A 222 9.42 -25.03 -3.25
C GLU A 222 8.95 -24.66 -1.85
N TYR A 223 7.89 -23.84 -1.72
CA TYR A 223 7.31 -23.50 -0.41
C TYR A 223 6.14 -24.38 0.00
N ILE A 224 5.65 -25.28 -0.87
CA ILE A 224 4.51 -26.17 -0.60
C ILE A 224 4.99 -27.59 -0.36
N ASP A 225 4.49 -28.25 0.68
CA ASP A 225 4.74 -29.64 0.99
C ASP A 225 3.44 -30.38 1.40
N ASP A 226 3.56 -31.67 1.74
CA ASP A 226 2.43 -32.52 2.14
C ASP A 226 1.75 -32.08 3.46
N ASP A 227 2.44 -31.26 4.27
CA ASP A 227 1.93 -30.73 5.54
C ASP A 227 1.28 -29.34 5.38
N THR A 228 1.33 -28.75 4.18
CA THR A 228 0.71 -27.46 3.90
C THR A 228 -0.81 -27.54 3.95
N LYS A 229 -1.43 -26.74 4.81
CA LYS A 229 -2.89 -26.70 5.00
C LYS A 229 -3.51 -25.68 4.05
N ILE A 230 -4.51 -26.08 3.29
CA ILE A 230 -5.24 -25.23 2.37
C ILE A 230 -6.72 -25.17 2.79
N TYR A 231 -7.23 -23.95 2.97
CA TYR A 231 -8.62 -23.69 3.31
C TYR A 231 -9.22 -22.73 2.27
N ILE A 232 -10.26 -23.19 1.58
CA ILE A 232 -10.96 -22.40 0.55
C ILE A 232 -12.41 -22.22 0.99
N ASN A 233 -12.86 -20.97 1.09
CA ASN A 233 -14.19 -20.62 1.60
C ASN A 233 -14.60 -21.48 2.83
N PRO A 234 -13.83 -21.46 3.94
CA PRO A 234 -14.01 -22.40 5.05
C PRO A 234 -15.39 -22.29 5.74
N THR A 235 -16.10 -21.19 5.53
CA THR A 235 -17.49 -21.00 5.99
C THR A 235 -18.53 -21.51 4.99
N GLY A 236 -18.09 -22.05 3.84
CA GLY A 236 -18.92 -22.50 2.73
C GLY A 236 -19.29 -21.38 1.77
N ARG A 237 -20.58 -21.14 1.55
CA ARG A 237 -21.11 -20.21 0.54
C ARG A 237 -20.69 -18.76 0.78
N PHE A 238 -20.11 -18.09 -0.27
CA PHE A 238 -19.79 -16.67 -0.28
C PHE A 238 -20.32 -16.02 -1.58
N VAL A 239 -21.63 -15.88 -1.69
CA VAL A 239 -22.32 -15.30 -2.86
C VAL A 239 -22.56 -13.80 -2.66
N ILE A 240 -23.00 -13.40 -1.46
CA ILE A 240 -23.18 -11.99 -1.12
C ILE A 240 -21.83 -11.46 -0.64
N GLY A 241 -21.26 -10.51 -1.38
CA GLY A 241 -19.97 -9.89 -1.09
C GLY A 241 -19.90 -8.46 -1.61
N GLY A 242 -18.70 -7.87 -1.58
CA GLY A 242 -18.50 -6.47 -1.93
C GLY A 242 -19.26 -5.53 -1.01
N PRO A 243 -19.53 -4.28 -1.43
CA PRO A 243 -20.24 -3.28 -0.62
C PRO A 243 -21.66 -3.69 -0.22
N ALA A 244 -22.26 -4.69 -0.86
CA ALA A 244 -23.53 -5.24 -0.46
C ALA A 244 -23.43 -6.21 0.73
N GLY A 245 -22.27 -6.86 0.91
CA GLY A 245 -22.02 -7.78 2.01
C GLY A 245 -21.42 -7.10 3.25
N ASP A 246 -20.52 -6.16 3.03
CA ASP A 246 -19.84 -5.39 4.09
C ASP A 246 -19.52 -3.99 3.60
N SER A 247 -19.57 -3.01 4.50
CA SER A 247 -19.28 -1.61 4.15
C SER A 247 -17.77 -1.37 4.01
N GLY A 248 -17.39 -0.61 2.98
CA GLY A 248 -16.01 -0.15 2.77
C GLY A 248 -15.79 1.28 3.22
N VAL A 249 -14.58 1.57 3.64
CA VAL A 249 -14.08 2.93 3.93
C VAL A 249 -12.61 3.01 3.54
N THR A 250 -12.19 4.16 3.00
CA THR A 250 -10.77 4.46 2.74
C THR A 250 -9.89 4.24 3.97
N GLY A 251 -8.66 3.78 3.75
CA GLY A 251 -7.65 3.69 4.79
C GLY A 251 -7.87 2.61 5.85
N ARG A 252 -8.70 1.59 5.58
CA ARG A 252 -8.94 0.46 6.49
C ARG A 252 -8.10 -0.78 6.20
N LYS A 253 -7.24 -0.73 5.18
CA LYS A 253 -6.34 -1.83 4.78
C LYS A 253 -4.87 -1.44 4.82
N ILE A 254 -4.50 -0.57 5.78
CA ILE A 254 -3.16 0.03 5.89
C ILE A 254 -2.03 -1.00 6.09
N ILE A 255 -2.32 -2.14 6.71
CA ILE A 255 -1.35 -3.23 6.88
C ILE A 255 -1.18 -4.03 5.58
N VAL A 256 -2.27 -4.25 4.84
CA VAL A 256 -2.25 -4.82 3.48
C VAL A 256 -1.49 -3.89 2.52
N ASP A 257 -1.66 -2.58 2.66
CA ASP A 257 -1.01 -1.57 1.84
C ASP A 257 0.50 -1.50 2.04
N THR A 258 1.01 -1.97 3.17
CA THR A 258 2.42 -1.85 3.57
C THR A 258 3.12 -3.21 3.63
N TYR A 259 3.44 -3.71 4.81
CA TYR A 259 4.35 -4.86 4.98
C TYR A 259 3.68 -6.09 5.59
N GLY A 260 2.35 -6.17 5.62
CA GLY A 260 1.61 -7.33 6.12
C GLY A 260 1.83 -7.63 7.60
N GLY A 261 2.23 -6.62 8.39
CA GLY A 261 2.48 -6.76 9.82
C GLY A 261 3.95 -7.02 10.22
N PHE A 262 4.86 -7.15 9.24
CA PHE A 262 6.29 -7.34 9.50
C PHE A 262 6.98 -6.12 10.11
N CYS A 263 6.45 -4.93 9.83
CA CYS A 263 6.95 -3.65 10.30
C CYS A 263 5.84 -2.93 11.08
N PRO A 264 6.16 -2.12 12.09
CA PRO A 264 5.22 -1.19 12.70
C PRO A 264 4.56 -0.28 11.65
N HIS A 265 3.43 0.32 12.02
CA HIS A 265 2.72 1.27 11.18
C HIS A 265 2.38 2.53 11.98
N GLY A 266 2.55 3.70 11.38
CA GLY A 266 2.26 4.98 12.05
C GLY A 266 0.77 5.32 12.17
N GLY A 267 -0.09 4.58 11.47
CA GLY A 267 -1.55 4.75 11.49
C GLY A 267 -2.11 5.58 10.33
N GLY A 268 -1.27 6.31 9.59
CA GLY A 268 -1.69 7.15 8.46
C GLY A 268 -2.04 6.30 7.21
N ALA A 269 -3.22 6.50 6.65
CA ALA A 269 -3.62 5.94 5.36
C ALA A 269 -2.99 6.71 4.20
N PHE A 270 -2.85 6.05 3.03
CA PHE A 270 -2.24 6.65 1.83
C PHE A 270 -3.29 7.17 0.85
N SER A 271 -4.25 6.32 0.48
CA SER A 271 -5.21 6.63 -0.57
C SER A 271 -6.02 7.88 -0.30
N GLY A 272 -6.27 8.67 -1.33
CA GLY A 272 -6.98 9.93 -1.26
C GLY A 272 -6.16 11.14 -0.82
N LYS A 273 -4.89 10.95 -0.45
CA LYS A 273 -3.99 12.02 0.03
C LYS A 273 -2.99 12.42 -1.03
N ASP A 274 -2.87 13.74 -1.30
CA ASP A 274 -1.77 14.27 -2.12
C ASP A 274 -0.42 14.17 -1.38
N PRO A 275 0.74 14.25 -2.09
CA PRO A 275 2.05 13.98 -1.50
C PRO A 275 2.56 15.03 -0.51
N THR A 276 1.86 16.15 -0.28
CA THR A 276 2.20 17.05 0.83
C THR A 276 1.86 16.44 2.19
N LYS A 277 0.99 15.44 2.22
CA LYS A 277 0.69 14.63 3.41
C LYS A 277 1.83 13.63 3.59
N VAL A 278 2.63 13.84 4.63
CA VAL A 278 3.80 13.02 4.95
C VAL A 278 3.46 11.57 5.27
N ASP A 279 2.23 11.29 5.70
CA ASP A 279 1.72 9.92 5.84
C ASP A 279 2.00 9.10 4.57
N ARG A 280 1.80 9.68 3.40
CA ARG A 280 2.04 9.04 2.12
C ARG A 280 3.48 9.23 1.65
N SER A 281 3.93 10.46 1.45
CA SER A 281 5.23 10.75 0.83
C SER A 281 6.41 10.25 1.67
N ALA A 282 6.40 10.47 2.98
CA ALA A 282 7.49 10.02 3.84
C ALA A 282 7.48 8.50 4.07
N SER A 283 6.32 7.83 3.99
CA SER A 283 6.28 6.36 3.98
C SER A 283 6.89 5.78 2.71
N TYR A 284 6.67 6.41 1.56
CA TYR A 284 7.31 6.00 0.30
C TYR A 284 8.82 6.24 0.34
N MET A 285 9.25 7.39 0.88
CA MET A 285 10.68 7.67 1.07
C MET A 285 11.32 6.71 2.07
N ALA A 286 10.64 6.37 3.15
CA ALA A 286 11.13 5.39 4.12
C ALA A 286 11.30 3.99 3.50
N ARG A 287 10.37 3.57 2.61
CA ARG A 287 10.52 2.35 1.81
C ARG A 287 11.73 2.43 0.89
N TYR A 288 11.87 3.51 0.14
CA TYR A 288 12.99 3.74 -0.77
C TYR A 288 14.34 3.63 -0.05
N ILE A 289 14.48 4.28 1.11
CA ILE A 289 15.68 4.23 1.92
C ILE A 289 15.99 2.79 2.36
N CYS A 290 15.02 2.12 2.99
CA CYS A 290 15.23 0.74 3.47
C CYS A 290 15.60 -0.20 2.32
N LYS A 291 14.98 -0.05 1.16
CA LYS A 291 15.28 -0.86 -0.01
C LYS A 291 16.72 -0.63 -0.50
N ASN A 292 17.17 0.62 -0.57
CA ASN A 292 18.55 0.95 -0.94
C ASN A 292 19.57 0.44 0.08
N LEU A 293 19.28 0.49 1.40
CA LEU A 293 20.16 -0.06 2.44
C LEU A 293 20.35 -1.57 2.27
N VAL A 294 19.27 -2.32 2.05
CA VAL A 294 19.34 -3.78 1.86
C VAL A 294 19.99 -4.12 0.53
N ALA A 295 19.62 -3.45 -0.56
CA ALA A 295 20.22 -3.64 -1.89
C ALA A 295 21.73 -3.33 -1.92
N ALA A 296 22.19 -2.35 -1.14
CA ALA A 296 23.61 -2.04 -0.96
C ALA A 296 24.39 -3.10 -0.14
N GLY A 297 23.70 -4.08 0.43
CA GLY A 297 24.31 -5.10 1.29
C GLY A 297 24.76 -4.57 2.65
N VAL A 298 24.23 -3.41 3.07
CA VAL A 298 24.55 -2.80 4.38
C VAL A 298 23.91 -3.57 5.52
N CYS A 299 22.76 -4.18 5.27
CA CYS A 299 22.05 -5.06 6.20
C CYS A 299 21.19 -6.05 5.43
N LYS A 300 20.74 -7.11 6.09
CA LYS A 300 19.76 -8.06 5.54
C LYS A 300 18.31 -7.61 5.75
N ARG A 301 18.09 -6.81 6.79
CA ARG A 301 16.79 -6.24 7.14
C ARG A 301 16.99 -4.81 7.61
N ALA A 302 16.14 -3.90 7.16
CA ALA A 302 16.11 -2.51 7.59
C ALA A 302 14.69 -2.10 7.94
N GLU A 303 14.52 -1.51 9.12
CA GLU A 303 13.35 -0.77 9.55
C GLU A 303 13.77 0.67 9.79
N LEU A 304 13.02 1.60 9.23
CA LEU A 304 13.23 3.03 9.40
C LEU A 304 11.95 3.66 9.95
N GLN A 305 12.08 4.45 11.02
CA GLN A 305 11.02 5.37 11.46
C GLN A 305 11.47 6.81 11.19
N VAL A 306 10.58 7.59 10.58
CA VAL A 306 10.71 9.04 10.42
C VAL A 306 9.51 9.70 11.05
N ALA A 307 9.72 10.77 11.84
CA ALA A 307 8.62 11.51 12.46
C ALA A 307 8.70 12.99 12.12
N TYR A 308 7.53 13.60 11.94
CA TYR A 308 7.37 15.03 11.62
C TYR A 308 6.47 15.72 12.62
N ALA A 309 6.65 17.03 12.77
CA ALA A 309 5.69 17.94 13.36
C ALA A 309 5.05 18.80 12.26
N ILE A 310 3.77 19.11 12.40
CA ILE A 310 3.06 19.95 11.42
C ILE A 310 3.79 21.29 11.22
N GLY A 311 3.91 21.72 9.98
CA GLY A 311 4.54 22.99 9.62
C GLY A 311 6.07 23.01 9.75
N MET A 312 6.73 21.88 10.03
CA MET A 312 8.19 21.78 10.05
C MET A 312 8.70 21.07 8.78
N ALA A 313 9.78 21.59 8.19
CA ALA A 313 10.41 20.97 7.02
C ALA A 313 11.28 19.78 7.42
N HIS A 314 11.99 19.86 8.53
CA HIS A 314 12.90 18.79 8.95
C HIS A 314 12.21 17.76 9.85
N PRO A 315 12.51 16.44 9.70
CA PRO A 315 11.98 15.43 10.59
C PRO A 315 12.51 15.63 12.02
N VAL A 316 11.61 15.51 12.99
CA VAL A 316 11.94 15.62 14.43
C VAL A 316 12.73 14.42 14.93
N SER A 317 12.57 13.24 14.29
CA SER A 317 13.38 12.05 14.58
C SER A 317 13.56 11.17 13.36
N VAL A 318 14.70 10.46 13.34
CA VAL A 318 15.00 9.35 12.41
C VAL A 318 15.61 8.23 13.24
N TYR A 319 14.99 7.08 13.19
CA TYR A 319 15.44 5.87 13.89
C TYR A 319 15.58 4.72 12.90
N VAL A 320 16.68 3.99 13.00
CA VAL A 320 16.97 2.81 12.16
C VAL A 320 17.14 1.60 13.05
N ASN A 321 16.65 0.45 12.59
CA ASN A 321 16.87 -0.85 13.22
C ASN A 321 17.21 -1.88 12.15
N THR A 322 18.41 -2.44 12.20
CA THR A 322 18.87 -3.51 11.29
C THR A 322 18.67 -4.91 11.86
N PHE A 323 18.06 -5.02 13.03
CA PHE A 323 17.87 -6.31 13.74
C PHE A 323 19.19 -7.06 13.98
N GLY A 324 20.27 -6.31 14.16
CA GLY A 324 21.61 -6.87 14.36
C GLY A 324 22.27 -7.43 13.09
N THR A 325 21.73 -7.15 11.91
CA THR A 325 22.29 -7.59 10.61
C THR A 325 23.14 -6.53 9.93
N GLY A 326 23.25 -5.33 10.52
CA GLY A 326 23.99 -4.20 9.96
C GLY A 326 25.49 -4.40 9.97
N VAL A 327 26.19 -3.87 8.96
CA VAL A 327 27.66 -3.84 8.88
C VAL A 327 28.27 -2.74 9.75
N ILE A 328 27.47 -1.79 10.21
CA ILE A 328 27.75 -0.77 11.22
C ILE A 328 26.59 -0.72 12.22
N ASP A 329 26.75 -0.05 13.34
CA ASP A 329 25.69 0.10 14.33
C ASP A 329 24.52 0.95 13.82
N ASP A 330 23.34 0.76 14.39
CA ASP A 330 22.10 1.39 13.95
C ASP A 330 22.13 2.93 14.13
N ASP A 331 22.78 3.46 15.17
CA ASP A 331 22.92 4.90 15.40
C ASP A 331 23.80 5.56 14.32
N SER A 332 24.89 4.89 13.92
CA SER A 332 25.74 5.31 12.81
C SER A 332 24.99 5.24 11.48
N LEU A 333 24.18 4.20 11.26
CA LEU A 333 23.38 4.07 10.06
C LEU A 333 22.28 5.15 9.98
N ALA A 334 21.69 5.55 11.11
CA ALA A 334 20.76 6.69 11.14
C ALA A 334 21.43 8.03 10.73
N LYS A 335 22.73 8.22 11.02
CA LYS A 335 23.49 9.39 10.51
C LYS A 335 23.72 9.29 9.01
N VAL A 336 24.07 8.11 8.49
CA VAL A 336 24.20 7.85 7.06
C VAL A 336 22.90 8.19 6.34
N VAL A 337 21.75 7.74 6.86
CA VAL A 337 20.43 8.06 6.28
C VAL A 337 20.23 9.59 6.18
N ARG A 338 20.53 10.35 7.23
CA ARG A 338 20.41 11.81 7.22
C ARG A 338 21.42 12.52 6.31
N GLU A 339 22.58 11.90 6.05
CA GLU A 339 23.60 12.45 5.16
C GLU A 339 23.27 12.23 3.69
N VAL A 340 22.72 11.05 3.36
CA VAL A 340 22.51 10.62 1.97
C VAL A 340 21.15 11.03 1.43
N PHE A 341 20.11 11.06 2.28
CA PHE A 341 18.74 11.28 1.85
C PHE A 341 18.17 12.58 2.43
N ASP A 342 17.61 13.40 1.55
CA ASP A 342 16.88 14.60 1.98
C ASP A 342 15.45 14.23 2.38
N LEU A 343 15.14 14.38 3.66
CA LEU A 343 13.88 13.97 4.26
C LEU A 343 12.86 15.12 4.36
N ARG A 344 13.14 16.29 3.78
CA ARG A 344 12.21 17.41 3.75
C ARG A 344 11.05 17.11 2.80
N PRO A 345 9.78 17.41 3.14
CA PRO A 345 8.61 17.01 2.36
C PRO A 345 8.68 17.35 0.87
N LYS A 346 9.11 18.58 0.54
CA LYS A 346 9.26 19.02 -0.84
C LYS A 346 10.38 18.28 -1.58
N ALA A 347 11.50 18.00 -0.91
CA ALA A 347 12.60 17.22 -1.49
C ALA A 347 12.17 15.79 -1.79
N ILE A 348 11.39 15.16 -0.90
CA ILE A 348 10.81 13.83 -1.11
C ILE A 348 9.90 13.83 -2.35
N ILE A 349 8.99 14.81 -2.46
CA ILE A 349 8.05 14.92 -3.58
C ILE A 349 8.81 15.01 -4.91
N ASP A 350 9.84 15.84 -4.97
CA ASP A 350 10.63 16.03 -6.19
C ASP A 350 11.50 14.82 -6.51
N HIS A 351 12.18 14.23 -5.50
CA HIS A 351 13.06 13.08 -5.68
C HIS A 351 12.28 11.83 -6.16
N LEU A 352 11.13 11.57 -5.56
CA LEU A 352 10.28 10.42 -5.91
C LEU A 352 9.26 10.73 -7.01
N HIS A 353 9.31 11.92 -7.63
CA HIS A 353 8.41 12.34 -8.71
C HIS A 353 6.91 12.17 -8.38
N LEU A 354 6.53 12.52 -7.14
CA LEU A 354 5.18 12.29 -6.63
C LEU A 354 4.14 13.30 -7.15
N ALA A 355 4.55 14.38 -7.80
CA ALA A 355 3.65 15.35 -8.41
C ALA A 355 3.15 14.86 -9.79
N ALA A 356 2.58 13.65 -9.86
CA ALA A 356 2.11 13.00 -11.08
C ALA A 356 0.87 12.12 -10.80
N PRO A 357 0.02 11.84 -11.81
CA PRO A 357 -1.17 10.99 -11.65
C PRO A 357 -0.78 9.50 -11.67
N ILE A 358 -0.25 9.00 -10.56
CA ILE A 358 0.30 7.64 -10.42
C ILE A 358 -0.40 6.83 -9.30
N TYR A 359 -1.39 7.41 -8.65
CA TYR A 359 -1.87 6.95 -7.34
C TYR A 359 -2.87 5.80 -7.42
N ARG A 360 -3.80 5.79 -8.38
CA ARG A 360 -4.75 4.68 -8.54
C ARG A 360 -4.07 3.33 -8.72
N MET A 361 -2.90 3.30 -9.39
CA MET A 361 -2.12 2.08 -9.60
C MET A 361 -1.52 1.54 -8.30
N THR A 362 -1.40 2.34 -7.26
CA THR A 362 -0.85 1.94 -5.97
C THR A 362 -1.87 1.23 -5.09
N SER A 363 -3.17 1.55 -5.22
CA SER A 363 -4.21 1.23 -4.25
C SER A 363 -4.57 -0.24 -4.10
N ASN A 364 -4.09 -1.15 -4.97
CA ASN A 364 -4.34 -2.60 -4.88
C ASN A 364 -3.03 -3.38 -4.74
N TYR A 365 -3.07 -4.51 -4.03
CA TYR A 365 -1.95 -5.47 -3.89
C TYR A 365 -0.68 -4.81 -3.32
N GLY A 366 -0.85 -3.94 -2.32
CA GLY A 366 0.22 -3.20 -1.66
C GLY A 366 0.73 -1.97 -2.43
N HIS A 367 1.28 -1.01 -1.71
CA HIS A 367 1.97 0.15 -2.28
C HIS A 367 3.46 -0.12 -2.53
N PHE A 368 3.99 -1.19 -1.95
CA PHE A 368 5.40 -1.56 -2.00
C PHE A 368 5.64 -2.91 -2.69
N GLY A 369 6.85 -3.09 -3.22
CA GLY A 369 7.26 -4.32 -3.90
C GLY A 369 6.77 -4.45 -5.34
N LYS A 370 6.28 -3.38 -5.96
CA LYS A 370 5.82 -3.35 -7.35
C LYS A 370 6.80 -2.55 -8.23
N GLU A 371 7.14 -3.09 -9.38
CA GLU A 371 7.98 -2.40 -10.37
C GLU A 371 7.31 -1.15 -10.95
N GLY A 372 8.12 -0.21 -11.43
CA GLY A 372 7.67 0.99 -12.13
C GLY A 372 7.35 2.17 -11.22
N PHE A 373 7.59 2.09 -9.93
CA PHE A 373 7.48 3.20 -8.99
C PHE A 373 8.85 3.68 -8.51
N SER A 374 9.04 4.99 -8.42
CA SER A 374 10.32 5.61 -8.03
C SER A 374 10.81 5.18 -6.64
N TRP A 375 9.92 4.91 -5.70
CA TRP A 375 10.29 4.43 -4.37
C TRP A 375 10.70 2.95 -4.33
N GLU A 376 10.65 2.25 -5.46
CA GLU A 376 11.18 0.90 -5.62
C GLU A 376 12.51 0.87 -6.39
N GLU A 377 13.04 2.02 -6.78
CA GLU A 377 14.37 2.11 -7.40
C GLU A 377 15.49 1.88 -6.36
N THR A 378 16.64 1.38 -6.84
CA THR A 378 17.83 1.09 -6.02
C THR A 378 19.06 1.83 -6.56
N ASP A 379 18.87 3.08 -6.91
CA ASP A 379 19.84 3.94 -7.58
C ASP A 379 20.83 4.65 -6.62
N MET A 380 20.63 4.54 -5.28
CA MET A 380 21.50 5.14 -4.25
C MET A 380 22.50 4.16 -3.61
N ILE A 381 22.69 2.99 -4.22
CA ILE A 381 23.56 1.93 -3.68
C ILE A 381 24.99 2.42 -3.45
N GLU A 382 25.57 3.12 -4.40
CA GLU A 382 26.96 3.55 -4.32
C GLU A 382 27.16 4.70 -3.31
N GLU A 383 26.23 5.66 -3.25
CA GLU A 383 26.22 6.75 -2.27
C GLU A 383 26.09 6.20 -0.84
N VAL A 384 25.20 5.23 -0.64
CA VAL A 384 25.02 4.53 0.66
C VAL A 384 26.31 3.84 1.06
N LYS A 385 26.95 3.05 0.17
CA LYS A 385 28.20 2.35 0.46
C LYS A 385 29.32 3.34 0.83
N GLN A 386 29.49 4.43 0.07
CA GLN A 386 30.49 5.45 0.33
C GLN A 386 30.28 6.13 1.70
N ALA A 387 29.04 6.46 2.05
CA ALA A 387 28.73 7.05 3.34
C ALA A 387 29.00 6.08 4.49
N VAL A 388 28.61 4.80 4.35
CA VAL A 388 28.85 3.74 5.37
C VAL A 388 30.34 3.53 5.64
N GLU A 389 31.22 3.62 4.63
CA GLU A 389 32.68 3.45 4.83
C GLU A 389 33.25 4.47 5.84
N LYS A 390 32.65 5.65 5.99
CA LYS A 390 33.09 6.66 6.97
C LYS A 390 32.85 6.24 8.43
N TYR A 391 31.98 5.24 8.66
CA TYR A 391 31.54 4.80 9.99
C TYR A 391 32.00 3.38 10.34
N LYS A 392 32.84 2.75 9.52
CA LYS A 392 33.37 1.38 9.77
C LYS A 392 34.55 1.31 10.75
N PHE A 393 34.73 2.28 11.63
CA PHE A 393 35.88 2.33 12.56
C PHE A 393 35.47 2.23 14.01
#